data_2e992bac03151ab6705e824ce1e86356
#
_entry.id   2e992bac03151ab6705e824ce1e86356
#
_cell.length_a   1.000
_cell.length_b   1.000
_cell.length_c   1.000
_cell.angle_alpha   90.00
_cell.angle_beta   90.00
_cell.angle_gamma   90.00
#
_symmetry.space_group_name_H-M   'P 1'
#
loop_
_entity.id
_entity.type
_entity.pdbx_description
1 polymer ?
#
loop_
_entity_poly.entity_id
_entity_poly.type
_entity_poly.pdbx_seq_one_letter_code
_entity_poly.pdbx_strand_id
1 'polypeptide(L)'
;DDAGLYEANGLKLEIVPMAGGRDMANAFATGRIDAMHIGLSSVVRANAANADIRAFGSLSNVVRFALFGKPGVRSPEDLKGGTVAISSLGSESDATLALMLGKLGLTRADVQIKELGLPRLAAVESGAIAATALNEPDRSRAYAAGLTALVDLAPQHVPWLFTGLVAKRAFITDHRETLIRFLKATISGNRLAVSDEQRAKAVLKERFGTNDQNIVDVSYTDFKAQTPPNIEIDPDAARAVIEQIAKPTASHDLKDYIDTSLLDTLKAEGYFK
;
A
#
# COMPACT_ATOMS: atom_id res chain seq x y z
N ASP A 1 14.57 -4.88 8.42
CA ASP A 1 15.01 -5.54 9.66
C ASP A 1 16.32 -6.32 9.49
N ASP A 2 16.52 -7.00 8.37
CA ASP A 2 17.68 -7.85 8.09
C ASP A 2 19.06 -7.12 8.19
N ALA A 3 19.05 -5.79 8.30
CA ALA A 3 20.23 -4.96 8.52
C ALA A 3 20.48 -4.58 9.99
N GLY A 4 19.62 -5.00 10.93
CA GLY A 4 19.72 -4.65 12.35
C GLY A 4 19.50 -3.17 12.65
N LEU A 5 18.86 -2.43 11.74
CA LEU A 5 18.72 -0.96 11.88
C LEU A 5 17.77 -0.56 13.00
N TYR A 6 16.76 -1.36 13.31
CA TYR A 6 15.87 -1.10 14.44
C TYR A 6 16.60 -1.32 15.76
N GLU A 7 17.36 -2.40 15.88
CA GLU A 7 18.19 -2.70 17.07
C GLU A 7 19.26 -1.63 17.30
N ALA A 8 19.91 -1.16 16.21
CA ALA A 8 20.88 -0.07 16.27
C ALA A 8 20.24 1.26 16.76
N ASN A 9 18.92 1.42 16.60
CA ASN A 9 18.16 2.54 17.15
C ASN A 9 17.51 2.20 18.51
N GLY A 10 17.92 1.12 19.18
CA GLY A 10 17.44 0.71 20.48
C GLY A 10 15.99 0.21 20.48
N LEU A 11 15.54 -0.38 19.37
CA LEU A 11 14.21 -0.93 19.21
C LEU A 11 14.25 -2.44 18.99
N LYS A 12 13.41 -3.16 19.73
CA LYS A 12 13.09 -4.55 19.43
C LYS A 12 11.74 -4.58 18.72
N LEU A 13 11.77 -4.86 17.43
CA LEU A 13 10.56 -4.87 16.60
C LEU A 13 10.00 -6.28 16.51
N GLU A 14 8.70 -6.43 16.77
CA GLU A 14 7.95 -7.64 16.48
C GLU A 14 7.09 -7.39 15.24
N ILE A 15 7.42 -8.06 14.14
CA ILE A 15 6.67 -7.96 12.89
C ILE A 15 5.62 -9.06 12.87
N VAL A 16 4.34 -8.67 12.80
CA VAL A 16 3.21 -9.60 12.76
C VAL A 16 2.58 -9.57 11.36
N PRO A 17 2.88 -10.56 10.50
CA PRO A 17 2.25 -10.65 9.18
C PRO A 17 0.75 -10.90 9.30
N MET A 18 -0.05 -10.21 8.47
CA MET A 18 -1.50 -10.36 8.44
C MET A 18 -2.02 -10.52 7.01
N ALA A 19 -3.00 -11.38 6.83
CA ALA A 19 -3.52 -11.75 5.51
C ALA A 19 -4.39 -10.66 4.85
N GLY A 20 -4.84 -9.64 5.60
CA GLY A 20 -5.69 -8.59 5.05
C GLY A 20 -6.07 -7.50 6.05
N GLY A 21 -6.69 -6.44 5.52
CA GLY A 21 -7.02 -5.25 6.30
C GLY A 21 -7.98 -5.50 7.46
N ARG A 22 -8.88 -6.50 7.37
CA ARG A 22 -9.81 -6.84 8.46
C ARG A 22 -9.08 -7.42 9.67
N ASP A 23 -8.15 -8.35 9.46
CA ASP A 23 -7.36 -8.95 10.54
C ASP A 23 -6.45 -7.90 11.19
N MET A 24 -5.88 -7.03 10.38
CA MET A 24 -5.06 -5.91 10.82
C MET A 24 -5.88 -4.92 11.66
N ALA A 25 -7.08 -4.54 11.21
CA ALA A 25 -7.97 -3.66 11.95
C ALA A 25 -8.38 -4.26 13.30
N ASN A 26 -8.67 -5.56 13.36
CA ASN A 26 -9.00 -6.26 14.60
C ASN A 26 -7.81 -6.31 15.57
N ALA A 27 -6.62 -6.65 15.07
CA ALA A 27 -5.40 -6.70 15.89
C ALA A 27 -5.06 -5.32 16.47
N PHE A 28 -5.27 -4.27 15.69
CA PHE A 28 -5.06 -2.90 16.11
C PHE A 28 -6.11 -2.42 17.13
N ALA A 29 -7.39 -2.72 16.91
CA ALA A 29 -8.48 -2.37 17.83
C ALA A 29 -8.28 -3.01 19.21
N THR A 30 -7.80 -4.26 19.24
CA THR A 30 -7.53 -5.02 20.49
C THR A 30 -6.18 -4.66 21.13
N GLY A 31 -5.39 -3.77 20.56
CA GLY A 31 -4.07 -3.38 21.08
C GLY A 31 -3.00 -4.47 20.92
N ARG A 32 -3.20 -5.42 20.02
CA ARG A 32 -2.24 -6.49 19.73
C ARG A 32 -1.07 -6.00 18.86
N ILE A 33 -1.24 -4.88 18.16
CA ILE A 33 -0.21 -4.17 17.41
C ILE A 33 -0.28 -2.67 17.73
N ASP A 34 0.87 -2.01 17.80
CA ASP A 34 1.01 -0.60 18.15
C ASP A 34 0.94 0.30 16.92
N ALA A 35 1.53 -0.18 15.82
CA ALA A 35 1.53 0.48 14.53
C ALA A 35 1.27 -0.53 13.42
N MET A 36 0.80 -0.07 12.28
CA MET A 36 0.51 -0.90 11.13
C MET A 36 0.93 -0.24 9.82
N HIS A 37 1.11 -1.06 8.80
CA HIS A 37 1.43 -0.67 7.46
C HIS A 37 0.17 -0.84 6.59
N ILE A 38 -0.53 0.26 6.31
CA ILE A 38 -1.84 0.22 5.63
C ILE A 38 -2.04 1.50 4.80
N GLY A 39 -2.91 1.44 3.82
CA GLY A 39 -3.22 2.61 3.00
C GLY A 39 -4.19 3.60 3.66
N LEU A 40 -4.15 4.85 3.21
CA LEU A 40 -4.94 5.93 3.80
C LEU A 40 -6.46 5.71 3.63
N SER A 41 -6.90 4.99 2.60
CA SER A 41 -8.32 4.67 2.43
C SER A 41 -8.90 3.91 3.63
N SER A 42 -8.09 3.02 4.22
CA SER A 42 -8.45 2.29 5.42
C SER A 42 -8.47 3.20 6.66
N VAL A 43 -7.56 4.17 6.74
CA VAL A 43 -7.54 5.19 7.82
C VAL A 43 -8.80 6.03 7.77
N VAL A 44 -9.19 6.52 6.58
CA VAL A 44 -10.41 7.33 6.40
C VAL A 44 -11.65 6.54 6.86
N ARG A 45 -11.77 5.27 6.46
CA ARG A 45 -12.89 4.43 6.86
C ARG A 45 -12.89 4.11 8.36
N ALA A 46 -11.73 3.83 8.94
CA ALA A 46 -11.60 3.54 10.38
C ALA A 46 -11.96 4.77 11.21
N ASN A 47 -11.53 5.96 10.81
CA ASN A 47 -11.88 7.20 11.51
C ASN A 47 -13.37 7.56 11.38
N ALA A 48 -14.01 7.19 10.27
CA ALA A 48 -15.48 7.27 10.16
C ALA A 48 -16.21 6.36 11.17
N ALA A 49 -15.50 5.36 11.74
CA ALA A 49 -15.93 4.49 12.83
C ALA A 49 -15.28 4.86 14.18
N ASN A 50 -14.77 6.07 14.32
CA ASN A 50 -14.17 6.63 15.54
C ASN A 50 -12.88 5.92 16.01
N ALA A 51 -12.05 5.41 15.11
CA ALA A 51 -10.81 4.74 15.48
C ALA A 51 -9.69 5.68 15.93
N ASP A 52 -9.76 6.95 15.55
CA ASP A 52 -8.78 8.02 15.87
C ASP A 52 -7.33 7.63 15.55
N ILE A 53 -7.12 7.19 14.32
CA ILE A 53 -5.82 6.78 13.81
C ILE A 53 -5.26 7.79 12.80
N ARG A 54 -3.93 7.87 12.69
CA ARG A 54 -3.23 8.79 11.78
C ARG A 54 -2.13 8.07 11.03
N ALA A 55 -1.96 8.42 9.77
CA ALA A 55 -0.74 8.08 9.04
C ALA A 55 0.37 9.07 9.44
N PHE A 56 1.52 8.56 9.86
CA PHE A 56 2.67 9.36 10.31
C PHE A 56 3.91 9.20 9.42
N GLY A 57 3.79 8.49 8.31
CA GLY A 57 4.80 8.32 7.27
C GLY A 57 4.22 7.65 6.04
N SER A 58 4.84 7.82 4.87
CA SER A 58 4.41 7.20 3.62
C SER A 58 5.51 6.32 3.03
N LEU A 59 5.12 5.14 2.56
CA LEU A 59 5.98 4.24 1.80
C LEU A 59 5.62 4.22 0.31
N SER A 60 4.47 4.80 -0.05
CA SER A 60 4.11 5.08 -1.45
C SER A 60 3.01 6.13 -1.50
N ASN A 61 3.26 7.20 -2.25
CA ASN A 61 2.33 8.30 -2.50
C ASN A 61 1.63 8.18 -3.87
N VAL A 62 1.68 7.02 -4.52
CA VAL A 62 1.06 6.78 -5.81
C VAL A 62 0.37 5.42 -5.85
N VAL A 63 -0.65 5.29 -6.70
CA VAL A 63 -1.32 4.00 -6.93
C VAL A 63 -0.34 3.02 -7.56
N ARG A 64 -0.24 1.79 -7.00
CA ARG A 64 0.69 0.75 -7.47
C ARG A 64 -0.01 -0.46 -8.10
N PHE A 65 -1.29 -0.37 -8.40
CA PHE A 65 -2.06 -1.46 -8.98
C PHE A 65 -2.15 -1.39 -10.51
N ALA A 66 -2.18 -2.59 -11.12
CA ALA A 66 -2.73 -2.84 -12.43
C ALA A 66 -3.93 -3.78 -12.33
N LEU A 67 -4.94 -3.60 -13.17
CA LEU A 67 -6.11 -4.47 -13.30
C LEU A 67 -5.84 -5.50 -14.39
N PHE A 68 -5.70 -6.76 -14.01
CA PHE A 68 -5.45 -7.87 -14.94
C PHE A 68 -6.74 -8.63 -15.23
N GLY A 69 -7.01 -8.85 -16.53
CA GLY A 69 -8.06 -9.75 -17.00
C GLY A 69 -7.57 -11.20 -17.05
N LYS A 70 -8.48 -12.16 -16.85
CA LYS A 70 -8.22 -13.58 -17.11
C LYS A 70 -7.91 -13.84 -18.59
N PRO A 71 -7.35 -15.00 -18.96
CA PRO A 71 -7.18 -15.35 -20.35
C PRO A 71 -8.46 -15.13 -21.17
N GLY A 72 -8.34 -14.35 -22.26
CA GLY A 72 -9.46 -13.98 -23.13
C GLY A 72 -10.15 -12.66 -22.82
N VAL A 73 -10.00 -12.09 -21.63
CA VAL A 73 -10.49 -10.74 -21.30
C VAL A 73 -9.44 -9.71 -21.70
N ARG A 74 -9.78 -8.90 -22.71
CA ARG A 74 -8.85 -7.93 -23.32
C ARG A 74 -9.43 -6.53 -23.48
N SER A 75 -10.74 -6.38 -23.28
CA SER A 75 -11.45 -5.12 -23.43
C SER A 75 -12.37 -4.84 -22.25
N PRO A 76 -12.83 -3.60 -22.06
CA PRO A 76 -13.82 -3.26 -21.04
C PRO A 76 -15.14 -4.05 -21.22
N GLU A 77 -15.53 -4.33 -22.46
CA GLU A 77 -16.75 -5.07 -22.80
C GLU A 77 -16.69 -6.50 -22.27
N ASP A 78 -15.52 -7.15 -22.37
CA ASP A 78 -15.30 -8.52 -21.86
C ASP A 78 -15.43 -8.59 -20.34
N LEU A 79 -15.29 -7.45 -19.65
CA LEU A 79 -15.33 -7.37 -18.20
C LEU A 79 -16.74 -7.21 -17.64
N LYS A 80 -17.70 -6.70 -18.46
CA LYS A 80 -19.08 -6.44 -18.01
C LYS A 80 -19.78 -7.72 -17.51
N GLY A 81 -20.40 -7.60 -16.33
CA GLY A 81 -21.06 -8.73 -15.65
C GLY A 81 -20.10 -9.74 -15.01
N GLY A 82 -18.79 -9.60 -15.28
CA GLY A 82 -17.76 -10.49 -14.74
C GLY A 82 -17.45 -10.24 -13.28
N THR A 83 -16.89 -11.25 -12.62
CA THR A 83 -16.43 -11.14 -11.22
C THR A 83 -15.06 -10.50 -11.16
N VAL A 84 -14.95 -9.36 -10.49
CA VAL A 84 -13.66 -8.69 -10.19
C VAL A 84 -13.32 -8.89 -8.73
N ALA A 85 -12.16 -9.48 -8.45
CA ALA A 85 -11.73 -9.72 -7.09
C ALA A 85 -10.93 -8.57 -6.51
N ILE A 86 -11.15 -8.34 -5.22
CA ILE A 86 -10.40 -7.42 -4.35
C ILE A 86 -9.85 -8.21 -3.14
N SER A 87 -8.89 -7.65 -2.42
CA SER A 87 -8.40 -8.33 -1.19
C SER A 87 -9.49 -8.37 -0.10
N SER A 88 -10.10 -7.24 0.19
CA SER A 88 -11.26 -7.12 1.09
C SER A 88 -11.96 -5.78 0.82
N LEU A 89 -13.22 -5.69 1.19
CA LEU A 89 -13.95 -4.41 1.18
C LEU A 89 -13.24 -3.42 2.12
N GLY A 90 -13.05 -2.20 1.63
CA GLY A 90 -12.35 -1.15 2.36
C GLY A 90 -10.83 -1.13 2.20
N SER A 91 -10.25 -2.14 1.54
CA SER A 91 -8.81 -2.17 1.24
C SER A 91 -8.42 -1.21 0.10
N GLU A 92 -7.10 -1.06 -0.13
CA GLU A 92 -6.61 -0.25 -1.26
C GLU A 92 -7.03 -0.82 -2.63
N SER A 93 -7.09 -2.15 -2.77
CA SER A 93 -7.58 -2.77 -4.01
C SER A 93 -9.07 -2.49 -4.27
N ASP A 94 -9.87 -2.32 -3.22
CA ASP A 94 -11.26 -1.89 -3.32
C ASP A 94 -11.38 -0.39 -3.61
N ALA A 95 -10.59 0.43 -2.91
CA ALA A 95 -10.61 1.88 -3.07
C ALA A 95 -10.20 2.32 -4.48
N THR A 96 -9.12 1.73 -4.99
CA THR A 96 -8.57 2.07 -6.32
C THR A 96 -9.31 1.40 -7.48
N LEU A 97 -10.15 0.38 -7.22
CA LEU A 97 -10.92 -0.29 -8.26
C LEU A 97 -11.82 0.69 -9.04
N ALA A 98 -12.44 1.65 -8.35
CA ALA A 98 -13.27 2.66 -9.00
C ALA A 98 -12.45 3.52 -9.99
N LEU A 99 -11.20 3.87 -9.65
CA LEU A 99 -10.29 4.60 -10.55
C LEU A 99 -9.96 3.76 -11.79
N MET A 100 -9.63 2.48 -11.61
CA MET A 100 -9.28 1.58 -12.70
C MET A 100 -10.47 1.31 -13.63
N LEU A 101 -11.66 1.06 -13.08
CA LEU A 101 -12.88 0.91 -13.87
C LEU A 101 -13.24 2.19 -14.61
N GLY A 102 -13.10 3.35 -13.97
CA GLY A 102 -13.34 4.66 -14.61
C GLY A 102 -12.44 4.91 -15.82
N LYS A 103 -11.17 4.48 -15.78
CA LYS A 103 -10.24 4.52 -16.93
C LYS A 103 -10.71 3.65 -18.11
N LEU A 104 -11.51 2.63 -17.83
CA LEU A 104 -12.10 1.73 -18.83
C LEU A 104 -13.50 2.17 -19.26
N GLY A 105 -14.02 3.30 -18.78
CA GLY A 105 -15.39 3.74 -19.02
C GLY A 105 -16.44 2.88 -18.30
N LEU A 106 -16.03 2.15 -17.27
CA LEU A 106 -16.88 1.28 -16.46
C LEU A 106 -17.07 1.85 -15.05
N THR A 107 -18.10 1.35 -14.39
CA THR A 107 -18.41 1.62 -12.98
C THR A 107 -18.43 0.33 -12.17
N ARG A 108 -18.52 0.45 -10.87
CA ARG A 108 -18.68 -0.72 -9.98
C ARG A 108 -19.98 -1.49 -10.24
N ALA A 109 -21.01 -0.85 -10.82
CA ALA A 109 -22.28 -1.50 -11.18
C ALA A 109 -22.17 -2.42 -12.41
N ASP A 110 -21.12 -2.24 -13.22
CA ASP A 110 -20.89 -3.05 -14.42
C ASP A 110 -20.23 -4.39 -14.13
N VAL A 111 -19.78 -4.64 -12.87
CA VAL A 111 -19.04 -5.84 -12.47
C VAL A 111 -19.56 -6.41 -11.15
N GLN A 112 -19.27 -7.69 -10.90
CA GLN A 112 -19.53 -8.34 -9.61
C GLN A 112 -18.26 -8.29 -8.75
N ILE A 113 -18.32 -7.67 -7.56
CA ILE A 113 -17.15 -7.55 -6.69
C ILE A 113 -17.11 -8.71 -5.70
N LYS A 114 -15.95 -9.37 -5.60
CA LYS A 114 -15.72 -10.49 -4.69
C LYS A 114 -14.48 -10.28 -3.84
N GLU A 115 -14.60 -10.49 -2.54
CA GLU A 115 -13.44 -10.56 -1.63
C GLU A 115 -12.75 -11.92 -1.79
N LEU A 116 -11.44 -11.92 -2.02
CA LEU A 116 -10.69 -13.16 -2.24
C LEU A 116 -9.34 -13.21 -1.49
N GLY A 117 -8.93 -12.15 -0.81
CA GLY A 117 -7.67 -12.11 -0.07
C GLY A 117 -6.42 -12.23 -0.97
N LEU A 118 -5.47 -13.07 -0.56
CA LEU A 118 -4.18 -13.24 -1.23
C LEU A 118 -4.21 -14.05 -2.55
N PRO A 119 -5.03 -15.11 -2.76
CA PRO A 119 -4.94 -15.98 -3.93
C PRO A 119 -5.53 -15.40 -5.22
N ARG A 120 -5.55 -14.07 -5.36
CA ARG A 120 -6.17 -13.39 -6.51
C ARG A 120 -5.44 -13.66 -7.82
N LEU A 121 -4.10 -13.74 -7.82
CA LEU A 121 -3.33 -14.07 -9.01
C LEU A 121 -3.73 -15.45 -9.54
N ALA A 122 -3.67 -16.48 -8.71
CA ALA A 122 -4.06 -17.83 -9.12
C ALA A 122 -5.52 -17.92 -9.60
N ALA A 123 -6.42 -17.13 -8.99
CA ALA A 123 -7.83 -17.11 -9.38
C ALA A 123 -8.05 -16.46 -10.76
N VAL A 124 -7.31 -15.41 -11.12
CA VAL A 124 -7.41 -14.80 -12.45
C VAL A 124 -6.71 -15.64 -13.51
N GLU A 125 -5.58 -16.26 -13.20
CA GLU A 125 -4.86 -17.18 -14.10
C GLU A 125 -5.70 -18.40 -14.49
N SER A 126 -6.38 -18.99 -13.51
CA SER A 126 -7.27 -20.14 -13.74
C SER A 126 -8.60 -19.77 -14.41
N GLY A 127 -8.90 -18.48 -14.57
CA GLY A 127 -10.17 -18.02 -15.10
C GLY A 127 -11.35 -18.10 -14.11
N ALA A 128 -11.11 -18.40 -12.82
CA ALA A 128 -12.15 -18.46 -11.79
C ALA A 128 -12.79 -17.08 -11.51
N ILE A 129 -12.10 -16.00 -11.82
CA ILE A 129 -12.58 -14.62 -11.79
C ILE A 129 -12.25 -13.91 -13.10
N ALA A 130 -13.03 -12.89 -13.46
CA ALA A 130 -12.83 -12.16 -14.71
C ALA A 130 -11.61 -11.23 -14.65
N ALA A 131 -11.38 -10.57 -13.52
CA ALA A 131 -10.22 -9.69 -13.33
C ALA A 131 -9.88 -9.49 -11.85
N THR A 132 -8.70 -8.95 -11.61
CA THR A 132 -8.26 -8.51 -10.27
C THR A 132 -7.18 -7.44 -10.33
N ALA A 133 -7.10 -6.61 -9.28
CA ALA A 133 -6.03 -5.65 -9.07
C ALA A 133 -4.82 -6.32 -8.42
N LEU A 134 -3.65 -6.20 -9.03
CA LEU A 134 -2.37 -6.74 -8.56
C LEU A 134 -1.31 -5.64 -8.52
N ASN A 135 -0.45 -5.69 -7.51
CA ASN A 135 0.79 -4.93 -7.39
C ASN A 135 1.97 -5.90 -7.32
N GLU A 136 3.20 -5.39 -7.23
CA GLU A 136 4.38 -6.25 -7.13
C GLU A 136 4.35 -7.14 -5.87
N PRO A 137 4.82 -8.39 -5.95
CA PRO A 137 5.40 -9.08 -7.13
C PRO A 137 4.37 -9.73 -8.07
N ASP A 138 3.09 -9.76 -7.70
CA ASP A 138 2.07 -10.49 -8.47
C ASP A 138 1.73 -9.80 -9.79
N ARG A 139 1.94 -8.47 -9.89
CA ARG A 139 1.85 -7.72 -11.15
C ARG A 139 2.86 -8.26 -12.18
N SER A 140 4.12 -8.41 -11.79
CA SER A 140 5.16 -8.97 -12.66
C SER A 140 4.91 -10.44 -13.00
N ARG A 141 4.41 -11.23 -12.03
CA ARG A 141 4.02 -12.63 -12.28
C ARG A 141 2.87 -12.73 -13.29
N ALA A 142 1.87 -11.86 -13.18
CA ALA A 142 0.75 -11.81 -14.13
C ALA A 142 1.22 -11.51 -15.56
N TYR A 143 2.14 -10.54 -15.73
CA TYR A 143 2.75 -10.27 -17.03
C TYR A 143 3.55 -11.48 -17.56
N ALA A 144 4.34 -12.12 -16.71
CA ALA A 144 5.11 -13.33 -17.09
C ALA A 144 4.19 -14.50 -17.47
N ALA A 145 3.01 -14.61 -16.86
CA ALA A 145 1.98 -15.59 -17.22
C ALA A 145 1.20 -15.22 -18.49
N GLY A 146 1.50 -14.09 -19.14
CA GLY A 146 0.84 -13.62 -20.36
C GLY A 146 -0.56 -13.04 -20.15
N LEU A 147 -0.91 -12.66 -18.92
CA LEU A 147 -2.18 -11.98 -18.66
C LEU A 147 -2.16 -10.55 -19.21
N THR A 148 -3.32 -10.07 -19.63
CA THR A 148 -3.48 -8.71 -20.14
C THR A 148 -3.80 -7.75 -19.01
N ALA A 149 -2.97 -6.71 -18.83
CA ALA A 149 -3.33 -5.57 -18.01
C ALA A 149 -4.33 -4.70 -18.78
N LEU A 150 -5.58 -4.66 -18.33
CA LEU A 150 -6.62 -3.79 -18.90
C LEU A 150 -6.33 -2.32 -18.59
N VAL A 151 -5.81 -2.06 -17.41
CA VAL A 151 -5.31 -0.76 -16.94
C VAL A 151 -4.10 -1.01 -16.05
N ASP A 152 -3.02 -0.26 -16.25
CA ASP A 152 -1.88 -0.21 -15.34
C ASP A 152 -1.70 1.22 -14.83
N LEU A 153 -1.96 1.45 -13.54
CA LEU A 153 -1.82 2.75 -12.90
C LEU A 153 -0.42 2.96 -12.29
N ALA A 154 0.35 1.88 -12.08
CA ALA A 154 1.66 1.98 -11.43
C ALA A 154 2.63 2.93 -12.15
N PRO A 155 2.80 2.89 -13.50
CA PRO A 155 3.66 3.81 -14.20
C PRO A 155 3.05 5.21 -14.43
N GLN A 156 1.78 5.42 -14.08
CA GLN A 156 1.09 6.70 -14.31
C GLN A 156 1.28 7.71 -13.18
N HIS A 157 1.90 7.30 -12.08
CA HIS A 157 2.16 8.14 -10.90
C HIS A 157 0.90 8.86 -10.38
N VAL A 158 -0.25 8.18 -10.39
CA VAL A 158 -1.52 8.73 -9.89
C VAL A 158 -1.38 9.03 -8.40
N PRO A 159 -1.54 10.30 -7.96
CA PRO A 159 -1.39 10.67 -6.55
C PRO A 159 -2.37 9.90 -5.66
N TRP A 160 -1.82 9.21 -4.66
CA TRP A 160 -2.59 8.38 -3.73
C TRP A 160 -1.69 7.94 -2.58
N LEU A 161 -2.00 8.25 -1.34
CA LEU A 161 -1.25 7.68 -0.22
C LEU A 161 -1.61 6.20 -0.10
N PHE A 162 -0.90 5.41 -0.92
CA PHE A 162 -1.20 3.99 -1.16
C PHE A 162 -0.83 3.11 0.00
N THR A 163 0.30 3.41 0.66
CA THR A 163 0.75 2.68 1.83
C THR A 163 1.48 3.62 2.79
N GLY A 164 1.01 3.68 4.03
CA GLY A 164 1.57 4.50 5.09
C GLY A 164 1.83 3.73 6.37
N LEU A 165 2.63 4.33 7.23
CA LEU A 165 2.81 3.93 8.61
C LEU A 165 1.71 4.59 9.44
N VAL A 166 0.92 3.80 10.15
CA VAL A 166 -0.30 4.25 10.83
C VAL A 166 -0.28 3.80 12.29
N ALA A 167 -0.66 4.70 13.19
CA ALA A 167 -0.86 4.42 14.61
C ALA A 167 -2.05 5.19 15.18
N LYS A 168 -2.48 4.88 16.40
CA LYS A 168 -3.44 5.69 17.14
C LYS A 168 -2.83 7.05 17.43
N ARG A 169 -3.62 8.13 17.35
CA ARG A 169 -3.15 9.48 17.65
C ARG A 169 -2.55 9.57 19.06
N ALA A 170 -3.19 8.95 20.05
CA ALA A 170 -2.65 8.88 21.41
C ALA A 170 -1.27 8.21 21.44
N PHE A 171 -1.09 7.08 20.72
CA PHE A 171 0.20 6.40 20.67
C PHE A 171 1.30 7.26 20.02
N ILE A 172 0.97 8.03 18.97
CA ILE A 172 1.91 8.98 18.34
C ILE A 172 2.36 10.03 19.34
N THR A 173 1.44 10.54 20.18
CA THR A 173 1.71 11.54 21.21
C THR A 173 2.53 10.96 22.36
N ASP A 174 2.12 9.82 22.89
CA ASP A 174 2.65 9.25 24.14
C ASP A 174 4.01 8.54 23.92
N HIS A 175 4.27 8.06 22.70
CA HIS A 175 5.49 7.31 22.35
C HIS A 175 6.34 8.00 21.28
N ARG A 176 6.34 9.33 21.28
CA ARG A 176 6.99 10.17 20.27
C ARG A 176 8.46 9.82 20.03
N GLU A 177 9.24 9.67 21.09
CA GLU A 177 10.67 9.32 20.96
C GLU A 177 10.90 7.93 20.36
N THR A 178 10.06 6.98 20.72
CA THR A 178 10.11 5.62 20.17
C THR A 178 9.81 5.63 18.67
N LEU A 179 8.78 6.38 18.26
CA LEU A 179 8.42 6.52 16.85
C LEU A 179 9.46 7.31 16.05
N ILE A 180 10.11 8.32 16.62
CA ILE A 180 11.24 9.01 15.97
C ILE A 180 12.39 8.02 15.70
N ARG A 181 12.77 7.17 16.67
CA ARG A 181 13.79 6.13 16.46
C ARG A 181 13.35 5.10 15.41
N PHE A 182 12.07 4.72 15.41
CA PHE A 182 11.49 3.84 14.40
C PHE A 182 11.56 4.45 12.99
N LEU A 183 11.22 5.72 12.84
CA LEU A 183 11.31 6.44 11.57
C LEU A 183 12.76 6.58 11.10
N LYS A 184 13.71 6.89 12.00
CA LYS A 184 15.15 6.93 11.69
C LYS A 184 15.64 5.59 11.13
N ALA A 185 15.27 4.47 11.77
CA ALA A 185 15.62 3.14 11.29
C ALA A 185 14.99 2.84 9.92
N THR A 186 13.72 3.19 9.73
CA THR A 186 13.00 2.97 8.46
C THR A 186 13.60 3.79 7.32
N ILE A 187 13.89 5.08 7.54
CA ILE A 187 14.53 5.95 6.55
C ILE A 187 15.93 5.44 6.20
N SER A 188 16.71 5.02 7.22
CA SER A 188 18.02 4.41 7.00
C SER A 188 17.93 3.13 6.17
N GLY A 189 16.89 2.31 6.41
CA GLY A 189 16.61 1.12 5.62
C GLY A 189 16.30 1.42 4.15
N ASN A 190 15.49 2.44 3.89
CA ASN A 190 15.20 2.88 2.53
C ASN A 190 16.48 3.38 1.82
N ARG A 191 17.28 4.19 2.50
CA ARG A 191 18.57 4.67 1.97
C ARG A 191 19.54 3.54 1.66
N LEU A 192 19.65 2.57 2.57
CA LEU A 192 20.46 1.38 2.35
C LEU A 192 19.96 0.58 1.15
N ALA A 193 18.64 0.37 1.03
CA ALA A 193 18.07 -0.36 -0.09
C ALA A 193 18.30 0.35 -1.44
N VAL A 194 18.34 1.68 -1.46
CA VAL A 194 18.67 2.47 -2.67
C VAL A 194 20.17 2.45 -2.99
N SER A 195 21.04 2.50 -1.97
CA SER A 195 22.49 2.56 -2.14
C SER A 195 23.15 1.21 -2.37
N ASP A 196 22.55 0.12 -1.87
CA ASP A 196 23.02 -1.25 -2.03
C ASP A 196 21.96 -2.09 -2.76
N GLU A 197 21.92 -1.89 -4.09
CA GLU A 197 20.98 -2.57 -4.97
C GLU A 197 21.09 -4.11 -4.88
N GLN A 198 22.30 -4.62 -4.80
CA GLN A 198 22.53 -6.07 -4.75
C GLN A 198 21.89 -6.68 -3.49
N ARG A 199 22.10 -6.05 -2.34
CA ARG A 199 21.49 -6.47 -1.07
C ARG A 199 19.98 -6.33 -1.10
N ALA A 200 19.46 -5.21 -1.61
CA ALA A 200 18.02 -4.99 -1.72
C ALA A 200 17.35 -6.06 -2.60
N LYS A 201 17.94 -6.38 -3.75
CA LYS A 201 17.44 -7.43 -4.64
C LYS A 201 17.54 -8.83 -4.01
N ALA A 202 18.57 -9.13 -3.22
CA ALA A 202 18.67 -10.39 -2.49
C ALA A 202 17.52 -10.53 -1.47
N VAL A 203 17.21 -9.48 -0.74
CA VAL A 203 16.06 -9.44 0.19
C VAL A 203 14.74 -9.63 -0.55
N LEU A 204 14.52 -8.93 -1.67
CA LEU A 204 13.31 -9.10 -2.48
C LEU A 204 13.14 -10.54 -2.98
N LYS A 205 14.23 -11.13 -3.49
CA LYS A 205 14.25 -12.53 -3.95
C LYS A 205 13.81 -13.50 -2.86
N GLU A 206 14.36 -13.34 -1.65
CA GLU A 206 14.01 -14.16 -0.49
C GLU A 206 12.55 -13.95 -0.07
N ARG A 207 12.13 -12.70 0.11
CA ARG A 207 10.78 -12.36 0.58
C ARG A 207 9.67 -12.74 -0.42
N PHE A 208 9.95 -12.67 -1.71
CA PHE A 208 9.00 -13.09 -2.75
C PHE A 208 9.03 -14.59 -3.02
N GLY A 209 10.01 -15.32 -2.48
CA GLY A 209 10.18 -16.75 -2.74
C GLY A 209 10.34 -17.06 -4.23
N THR A 210 11.07 -16.21 -4.98
CA THR A 210 11.25 -16.33 -6.42
C THR A 210 12.72 -16.40 -6.82
N ASN A 211 13.00 -17.15 -7.88
CA ASN A 211 14.31 -17.14 -8.54
C ASN A 211 14.27 -16.38 -9.88
N ASP A 212 13.12 -15.84 -10.26
CA ASP A 212 12.97 -15.06 -11.48
C ASP A 212 13.59 -13.67 -11.27
N GLN A 213 14.72 -13.43 -11.93
CA GLN A 213 15.47 -12.19 -11.82
C GLN A 213 14.68 -11.00 -12.37
N ASN A 214 13.84 -11.21 -13.40
CA ASN A 214 13.04 -10.12 -13.96
C ASN A 214 12.00 -9.58 -12.95
N ILE A 215 11.34 -10.49 -12.21
CA ILE A 215 10.41 -10.09 -11.13
C ILE A 215 11.13 -9.25 -10.07
N VAL A 216 12.34 -9.67 -9.68
CA VAL A 216 13.15 -8.96 -8.69
C VAL A 216 13.58 -7.58 -9.21
N ASP A 217 14.06 -7.51 -10.46
CA ASP A 217 14.56 -6.27 -11.07
C ASP A 217 13.44 -5.24 -11.28
N VAL A 218 12.29 -5.68 -11.77
CA VAL A 218 11.11 -4.81 -11.93
C VAL A 218 10.61 -4.31 -10.58
N SER A 219 10.50 -5.20 -9.58
CA SER A 219 10.06 -4.81 -8.24
C SER A 219 11.02 -3.85 -7.56
N TYR A 220 12.32 -4.03 -7.74
CA TYR A 220 13.33 -3.10 -7.23
C TYR A 220 13.24 -1.73 -7.91
N THR A 221 13.10 -1.72 -9.24
CA THR A 221 12.94 -0.48 -10.01
C THR A 221 11.69 0.29 -9.57
N ASP A 222 10.59 -0.44 -9.37
CA ASP A 222 9.32 0.12 -8.89
C ASP A 222 9.45 0.67 -7.46
N PHE A 223 10.11 -0.06 -6.56
CA PHE A 223 10.44 0.42 -5.21
C PHE A 223 11.23 1.73 -5.26
N LYS A 224 12.32 1.77 -6.02
CA LYS A 224 13.21 2.93 -6.12
C LYS A 224 12.52 4.16 -6.71
N ALA A 225 11.61 3.96 -7.68
CA ALA A 225 10.90 5.04 -8.34
C ALA A 225 9.77 5.64 -7.49
N GLN A 226 9.12 4.83 -6.63
CA GLN A 226 7.85 5.20 -6.00
C GLN A 226 7.90 5.33 -4.48
N THR A 227 8.97 4.87 -3.84
CA THR A 227 9.11 4.99 -2.38
C THR A 227 9.76 6.34 -2.03
N PRO A 228 9.10 7.21 -1.25
CA PRO A 228 9.68 8.46 -0.81
C PRO A 228 10.95 8.20 0.02
N PRO A 229 12.12 8.78 -0.32
CA PRO A 229 13.38 8.48 0.37
C PRO A 229 13.32 8.69 1.89
N ASN A 230 12.63 9.73 2.32
CA ASN A 230 12.46 10.08 3.73
C ASN A 230 11.06 9.73 4.26
N ILE A 231 10.33 8.84 3.57
CA ILE A 231 8.97 8.41 3.92
C ILE A 231 7.99 9.58 4.15
N GLU A 232 8.23 10.71 3.47
CA GLU A 232 7.39 11.90 3.57
C GLU A 232 6.00 11.62 2.96
N ILE A 233 4.97 12.12 3.62
CA ILE A 233 3.61 12.09 3.11
C ILE A 233 3.46 13.23 2.11
N ASP A 234 3.03 12.92 0.89
CA ASP A 234 2.60 13.90 -0.08
C ASP A 234 1.17 14.36 0.28
N PRO A 235 0.96 15.66 0.60
CA PRO A 235 -0.36 16.16 0.95
C PRO A 235 -1.41 16.00 -0.16
N ASP A 236 -0.99 16.10 -1.43
CA ASP A 236 -1.92 15.95 -2.56
C ASP A 236 -2.33 14.49 -2.74
N ALA A 237 -1.40 13.56 -2.53
CA ALA A 237 -1.71 12.13 -2.50
C ALA A 237 -2.66 11.76 -1.35
N ALA A 238 -2.49 12.36 -0.18
CA ALA A 238 -3.41 12.18 0.94
C ALA A 238 -4.79 12.78 0.66
N ARG A 239 -4.83 14.00 0.10
CA ARG A 239 -6.05 14.69 -0.28
C ARG A 239 -6.86 13.89 -1.29
N ALA A 240 -6.22 13.35 -2.33
CA ALA A 240 -6.88 12.52 -3.34
C ALA A 240 -7.61 11.32 -2.72
N VAL A 241 -7.01 10.66 -1.72
CA VAL A 241 -7.67 9.55 -1.00
C VAL A 241 -8.86 10.04 -0.20
N ILE A 242 -8.70 11.14 0.56
CA ILE A 242 -9.77 11.68 1.42
C ILE A 242 -10.97 12.09 0.57
N GLU A 243 -10.75 12.82 -0.51
CA GLU A 243 -11.82 13.27 -1.42
C GLU A 243 -12.57 12.10 -2.07
N GLN A 244 -11.86 11.02 -2.39
CA GLN A 244 -12.47 9.84 -3.02
C GLN A 244 -13.24 8.96 -2.00
N ILE A 245 -12.79 8.90 -0.75
CA ILE A 245 -13.23 7.87 0.21
C ILE A 245 -14.10 8.44 1.33
N ALA A 246 -13.84 9.68 1.78
CA ALA A 246 -14.59 10.29 2.86
C ALA A 246 -16.04 10.56 2.43
N LYS A 247 -16.97 10.35 3.36
CA LYS A 247 -18.37 10.76 3.13
C LYS A 247 -18.45 12.30 3.09
N PRO A 248 -19.40 12.88 2.34
CA PRO A 248 -19.55 14.35 2.29
C PRO A 248 -19.71 15.03 3.65
N THR A 249 -20.23 14.31 4.65
CA THR A 249 -20.43 14.81 6.03
C THR A 249 -19.22 14.62 6.94
N ALA A 250 -18.17 13.91 6.47
CA ALA A 250 -16.94 13.70 7.23
C ALA A 250 -16.00 14.90 7.09
N SER A 251 -15.01 14.98 7.98
CA SER A 251 -13.92 15.96 7.82
C SER A 251 -13.12 15.67 6.54
N HIS A 252 -12.71 16.72 5.85
CA HIS A 252 -11.77 16.67 4.74
C HIS A 252 -10.43 17.36 5.10
N ASP A 253 -10.23 17.72 6.37
CA ASP A 253 -8.98 18.28 6.87
C ASP A 253 -7.92 17.17 6.98
N LEU A 254 -6.76 17.38 6.36
CA LEU A 254 -5.65 16.44 6.37
C LEU A 254 -5.23 16.01 7.77
N LYS A 255 -5.23 16.94 8.73
CA LYS A 255 -4.82 16.68 10.13
C LYS A 255 -5.69 15.64 10.85
N ASP A 256 -6.89 15.36 10.33
CA ASP A 256 -7.75 14.31 10.86
C ASP A 256 -7.38 12.91 10.38
N TYR A 257 -6.42 12.80 9.47
CA TYR A 257 -6.01 11.55 8.84
C TYR A 257 -4.49 11.33 8.82
N ILE A 258 -3.70 12.42 8.86
CA ILE A 258 -2.25 12.37 8.86
C ILE A 258 -1.66 13.18 10.01
N ASP A 259 -0.46 12.79 10.47
CA ASP A 259 0.35 13.51 11.45
C ASP A 259 1.80 13.54 10.97
N THR A 260 2.25 14.68 10.45
CA THR A 260 3.63 14.88 9.97
C THR A 260 4.60 15.32 11.05
N SER A 261 4.14 15.57 12.26
CA SER A 261 4.92 16.21 13.33
C SER A 261 6.22 15.49 13.71
N LEU A 262 6.27 14.16 13.53
CA LEU A 262 7.47 13.34 13.74
C LEU A 262 8.49 13.57 12.61
N LEU A 263 8.01 13.58 11.36
CA LEU A 263 8.84 13.83 10.17
C LEU A 263 9.35 15.28 10.17
N ASP A 264 8.52 16.24 10.58
CA ASP A 264 8.91 17.65 10.71
C ASP A 264 10.04 17.83 11.74
N THR A 265 10.00 17.08 12.84
CA THR A 265 11.08 17.03 13.83
C THR A 265 12.38 16.51 13.20
N LEU A 266 12.33 15.38 12.48
CA LEU A 266 13.49 14.81 11.81
C LEU A 266 14.08 15.75 10.75
N LYS A 267 13.21 16.45 10.02
CA LYS A 267 13.60 17.45 9.03
C LYS A 267 14.31 18.64 9.70
N ALA A 268 13.77 19.15 10.79
CA ALA A 268 14.38 20.25 11.59
C ALA A 268 15.74 19.83 12.19
N GLU A 269 15.91 18.58 12.61
CA GLU A 269 17.17 18.00 13.06
C GLU A 269 18.18 17.80 11.91
N GLY A 270 17.80 18.05 10.65
CA GLY A 270 18.65 17.86 9.49
C GLY A 270 18.82 16.38 9.07
N TYR A 271 17.96 15.49 9.53
CA TYR A 271 18.05 14.07 9.22
C TYR A 271 17.73 13.74 7.74
N PHE A 272 17.07 14.64 7.03
CA PHE A 272 16.69 14.48 5.61
C PHE A 272 17.78 14.90 4.61
N LYS A 273 18.98 15.23 5.10
CA LYS A 273 20.13 15.63 4.27
C LYS A 273 20.84 14.44 3.67
#